data_b565cc365878900ff6173471c38ea335
#
_entry.id   b565cc365878900ff6173471c38ea335
#
_cell.length_a   1.000
_cell.length_b   1.000
_cell.length_c   1.000
_cell.angle_alpha   90.00
_cell.angle_beta   90.00
_cell.angle_gamma   90.00
#
_symmetry.space_group_name_H-M   'P 1'
#
loop_
_entity.id
_entity.type
_entity.pdbx_description
1 polymer ?
#
loop_
_entity_poly.entity_id
_entity_poly.type
_entity_poly.pdbx_seq_one_letter_code
_entity_poly.pdbx_strand_id
1 'polypeptide(L)'
;YAPHLNAEKSLGRRNTVLGQMHEYGRISDEEYSAALEEKVELRNAIPKQYSYYIDFVLSRSAQILGMSLDEFLRSGAKVYTTLDTDADNYCTALINDSELMPCKNAQGAIVLLRSDGSIAAINGGRGEYTRFCFNRAVNAERQPGSLIKPILCYAPAVELRGSTAASTVDDSPRSFDGYSPRNSGDKYMGKITLRTALAK
;
A
#
# COMPACT_ATOMS: atom_id res chain seq x y z
N TYR A 1 -16.64 -19.79 13.37
CA TYR A 1 -16.00 -21.01 12.83
C TYR A 1 -15.56 -20.77 11.36
N ALA A 2 -14.66 -19.84 11.15
CA ALA A 2 -14.10 -19.56 9.83
C ALA A 2 -12.83 -20.43 9.65
N PRO A 3 -12.83 -21.45 8.78
CA PRO A 3 -11.73 -22.41 8.67
C PRO A 3 -10.41 -21.76 8.20
N HIS A 4 -10.49 -20.62 7.48
CA HIS A 4 -9.32 -19.85 7.06
C HIS A 4 -8.68 -19.04 8.20
N LEU A 5 -9.41 -18.76 9.29
CA LEU A 5 -8.88 -18.05 10.46
C LEU A 5 -8.44 -18.99 11.57
N ASN A 6 -9.13 -20.12 11.73
CA ASN A 6 -8.82 -21.11 12.76
C ASN A 6 -9.24 -22.52 12.31
N ALA A 7 -8.31 -23.21 11.66
CA ALA A 7 -8.54 -24.54 11.11
C ALA A 7 -8.89 -25.56 12.21
N GLU A 8 -8.21 -25.51 13.38
CA GLU A 8 -8.41 -26.45 14.48
C GLU A 8 -9.82 -26.35 15.07
N LYS A 9 -10.29 -25.13 15.38
CA LYS A 9 -11.66 -24.91 15.87
C LYS A 9 -12.72 -25.29 14.83
N SER A 10 -12.43 -25.11 13.55
CA SER A 10 -13.32 -25.51 12.46
C SER A 10 -13.42 -27.03 12.35
N LEU A 11 -12.29 -27.74 12.43
CA LEU A 11 -12.25 -29.19 12.48
C LEU A 11 -13.00 -29.75 13.70
N GLY A 12 -12.78 -29.20 14.88
CA GLY A 12 -13.51 -29.57 16.08
C GLY A 12 -15.02 -29.41 15.90
N ARG A 13 -15.49 -28.31 15.32
CA ARG A 13 -16.93 -28.11 15.05
C ARG A 13 -17.49 -29.10 14.03
N ARG A 14 -16.74 -29.35 12.93
CA ARG A 14 -17.10 -30.37 11.93
C ARG A 14 -17.29 -31.72 12.61
N ASN A 15 -16.35 -32.17 13.41
CA ASN A 15 -16.38 -33.47 14.06
C ASN A 15 -17.55 -33.56 15.04
N THR A 16 -17.88 -32.48 15.77
CA THR A 16 -19.08 -32.42 16.62
C THR A 16 -20.36 -32.64 15.80
N VAL A 17 -20.47 -31.95 14.64
CA VAL A 17 -21.65 -32.08 13.77
C VAL A 17 -21.74 -33.49 13.18
N LEU A 18 -20.62 -34.06 12.70
CA LEU A 18 -20.57 -35.42 12.19
C LEU A 18 -20.98 -36.43 13.25
N GLY A 19 -20.52 -36.26 14.51
CA GLY A 19 -20.93 -37.11 15.62
C GLY A 19 -22.44 -37.06 15.88
N GLN A 20 -23.04 -35.89 15.85
CA GLN A 20 -24.51 -35.76 16.00
C GLN A 20 -25.27 -36.37 14.81
N MET A 21 -24.79 -36.23 13.58
CA MET A 21 -25.39 -36.84 12.40
C MET A 21 -25.37 -38.36 12.50
N HIS A 22 -24.29 -38.94 12.99
CA HIS A 22 -24.16 -40.37 13.24
C HIS A 22 -25.09 -40.84 14.36
N GLU A 23 -25.09 -40.14 15.51
CA GLU A 23 -25.96 -40.47 16.67
C GLU A 23 -27.46 -40.46 16.29
N TYR A 24 -27.89 -39.55 15.41
CA TYR A 24 -29.25 -39.46 14.89
C TYR A 24 -29.52 -40.36 13.67
N GLY A 25 -28.60 -41.26 13.32
CA GLY A 25 -28.75 -42.21 12.21
C GLY A 25 -28.86 -41.57 10.84
N ARG A 26 -28.27 -40.36 10.66
CA ARG A 26 -28.26 -39.60 9.39
C ARG A 26 -27.15 -40.05 8.46
N ILE A 27 -26.09 -40.63 9.00
CA ILE A 27 -24.94 -41.19 8.27
C ILE A 27 -24.59 -42.54 8.88
N SER A 28 -24.04 -43.47 8.08
CA SER A 28 -23.61 -44.79 8.53
C SER A 28 -22.27 -44.73 9.28
N ASP A 29 -21.87 -45.85 9.90
CA ASP A 29 -20.58 -46.01 10.58
C ASP A 29 -19.42 -45.80 9.59
N GLU A 30 -19.56 -46.34 8.37
CA GLU A 30 -18.56 -46.19 7.31
C GLU A 30 -18.45 -44.75 6.85
N GLU A 31 -19.59 -44.07 6.60
CA GLU A 31 -19.61 -42.63 6.19
C GLU A 31 -19.03 -41.74 7.29
N TYR A 32 -19.34 -42.01 8.55
CA TYR A 32 -18.81 -41.26 9.69
C TYR A 32 -17.29 -41.40 9.78
N SER A 33 -16.79 -42.63 9.70
CA SER A 33 -15.34 -42.90 9.76
C SER A 33 -14.59 -42.26 8.60
N ALA A 34 -15.10 -42.39 7.38
CA ALA A 34 -14.50 -41.75 6.19
C ALA A 34 -14.48 -40.23 6.30
N ALA A 35 -15.58 -39.61 6.76
CA ALA A 35 -15.67 -38.18 6.92
C ALA A 35 -14.73 -37.61 8.00
N LEU A 36 -14.42 -38.37 9.04
CA LEU A 36 -13.44 -37.95 10.06
C LEU A 36 -11.99 -37.93 9.51
N GLU A 37 -11.65 -38.88 8.62
CA GLU A 37 -10.32 -38.96 8.00
C GLU A 37 -10.12 -37.92 6.91
N GLU A 38 -11.21 -37.37 6.33
CA GLU A 38 -11.13 -36.39 5.25
C GLU A 38 -10.49 -35.07 5.75
N LYS A 39 -9.47 -34.62 5.02
CA LYS A 39 -8.82 -33.33 5.29
C LYS A 39 -9.70 -32.18 4.80
N VAL A 40 -9.81 -31.16 5.63
CA VAL A 40 -10.50 -29.93 5.21
C VAL A 40 -9.62 -29.16 4.21
N GLU A 41 -9.97 -29.22 2.94
CA GLU A 41 -9.37 -28.41 1.90
C GLU A 41 -10.25 -27.20 1.61
N LEU A 42 -9.68 -26.00 1.71
CA LEU A 42 -10.38 -24.76 1.36
C LEU A 42 -10.36 -24.60 -0.15
N ARG A 43 -11.44 -24.99 -0.83
CA ARG A 43 -11.56 -24.89 -2.30
C ARG A 43 -11.53 -23.45 -2.82
N ASN A 44 -11.93 -22.49 -2.01
CA ASN A 44 -11.82 -21.06 -2.26
C ASN A 44 -10.93 -20.45 -1.17
N ALA A 45 -9.71 -20.96 -1.02
CA ALA A 45 -8.70 -20.18 -0.33
C ALA A 45 -8.69 -18.83 -1.05
N ILE A 46 -9.22 -17.81 -0.40
CA ILE A 46 -9.03 -16.43 -0.82
C ILE A 46 -7.54 -16.36 -1.12
N PRO A 47 -7.14 -16.01 -2.36
CA PRO A 47 -5.72 -16.02 -2.70
C PRO A 47 -4.98 -15.34 -1.57
N LYS A 48 -3.85 -15.88 -1.11
CA LYS A 48 -2.97 -15.27 -0.08
C LYS A 48 -2.47 -13.86 -0.47
N GLN A 49 -2.96 -13.32 -1.55
CA GLN A 49 -2.60 -12.04 -2.16
C GLN A 49 -3.48 -10.89 -1.70
N TYR A 50 -3.81 -10.83 -0.41
CA TYR A 50 -4.16 -9.52 0.12
C TYR A 50 -2.87 -8.71 0.26
N SER A 51 -2.87 -7.54 -0.33
CA SER A 51 -1.78 -6.58 -0.26
C SER A 51 -2.32 -5.22 0.15
N TYR A 52 -1.44 -4.31 0.49
CA TYR A 52 -1.79 -2.91 0.70
C TYR A 52 -2.58 -2.31 -0.46
N TYR A 53 -2.26 -2.75 -1.69
CA TYR A 53 -2.97 -2.33 -2.90
C TYR A 53 -4.43 -2.78 -2.87
N ILE A 54 -4.67 -4.06 -2.58
CA ILE A 54 -6.04 -4.62 -2.56
C ILE A 54 -6.88 -3.97 -1.47
N ASP A 55 -6.35 -3.80 -0.27
CA ASP A 55 -7.06 -3.13 0.82
C ASP A 55 -7.39 -1.66 0.50
N PHE A 56 -6.46 -0.96 -0.17
CA PHE A 56 -6.70 0.39 -0.68
C PHE A 56 -7.85 0.40 -1.69
N VAL A 57 -7.84 -0.50 -2.67
CA VAL A 57 -8.90 -0.61 -3.70
C VAL A 57 -10.25 -0.91 -3.07
N LEU A 58 -10.33 -1.87 -2.15
CA LEU A 58 -11.58 -2.22 -1.48
C LEU A 58 -12.16 -1.03 -0.69
N SER A 59 -11.32 -0.37 0.09
CA SER A 59 -11.73 0.79 0.88
C SER A 59 -12.16 1.96 -0.01
N ARG A 60 -11.40 2.21 -1.08
CA ARG A 60 -11.70 3.29 -2.02
C ARG A 60 -12.97 3.01 -2.84
N SER A 61 -13.19 1.77 -3.24
CA SER A 61 -14.41 1.37 -3.96
C SER A 61 -15.66 1.53 -3.10
N ALA A 62 -15.61 1.09 -1.85
CA ALA A 62 -16.69 1.29 -0.89
C ALA A 62 -17.01 2.78 -0.71
N GLN A 63 -15.98 3.61 -0.55
CA GLN A 63 -16.13 5.06 -0.42
C GLN A 63 -16.77 5.71 -1.66
N ILE A 64 -16.33 5.32 -2.87
CA ILE A 64 -16.89 5.86 -4.13
C ILE A 64 -18.36 5.51 -4.28
N LEU A 65 -18.76 4.32 -3.84
CA LEU A 65 -20.15 3.86 -3.91
C LEU A 65 -21.01 4.33 -2.73
N GLY A 66 -20.44 5.05 -1.77
CA GLY A 66 -21.16 5.50 -0.57
C GLY A 66 -21.61 4.37 0.34
N MET A 67 -20.91 3.23 0.31
CA MET A 67 -21.22 2.02 1.08
C MET A 67 -20.21 1.85 2.22
N SER A 68 -20.63 1.16 3.28
CA SER A 68 -19.68 0.61 4.23
C SER A 68 -18.84 -0.49 3.56
N LEU A 69 -17.64 -0.75 4.07
CA LEU A 69 -16.77 -1.81 3.54
C LEU A 69 -17.46 -3.18 3.58
N ASP A 70 -18.24 -3.45 4.63
CA ASP A 70 -18.94 -4.72 4.82
C ASP A 70 -20.08 -4.92 3.79
N GLU A 71 -20.85 -3.87 3.52
CA GLU A 71 -21.86 -3.85 2.44
C GLU A 71 -21.20 -4.04 1.08
N PHE A 72 -20.09 -3.34 0.82
CA PHE A 72 -19.34 -3.46 -0.42
C PHE A 72 -18.84 -4.90 -0.64
N LEU A 73 -18.25 -5.52 0.37
CA LEU A 73 -17.74 -6.90 0.28
C LEU A 73 -18.85 -7.94 0.03
N ARG A 74 -20.09 -7.62 0.40
CA ARG A 74 -21.26 -8.48 0.15
C ARG A 74 -22.01 -8.14 -1.13
N SER A 75 -21.69 -7.04 -1.78
CA SER A 75 -22.42 -6.53 -2.94
C SER A 75 -22.28 -7.40 -4.20
N GLY A 76 -21.26 -8.27 -4.27
CA GLY A 76 -20.91 -9.02 -5.48
C GLY A 76 -20.30 -8.15 -6.59
N ALA A 77 -19.93 -6.92 -6.29
CA ALA A 77 -19.32 -5.99 -7.24
C ALA A 77 -18.00 -6.54 -7.81
N LYS A 78 -17.80 -6.33 -9.09
CA LYS A 78 -16.53 -6.64 -9.79
C LYS A 78 -15.72 -5.35 -9.90
N VAL A 79 -14.50 -5.37 -9.41
CA VAL A 79 -13.57 -4.24 -9.46
C VAL A 79 -12.43 -4.55 -10.43
N TYR A 80 -12.30 -3.73 -11.45
CA TYR A 80 -11.20 -3.80 -12.40
C TYR A 80 -10.14 -2.78 -11.98
N THR A 81 -8.90 -3.21 -11.89
CA THR A 81 -7.80 -2.39 -11.38
C THR A 81 -6.62 -2.37 -12.34
N THR A 82 -5.69 -1.47 -12.09
CA THR A 82 -4.42 -1.35 -12.81
C THR A 82 -3.27 -2.05 -12.09
N LEU A 83 -3.57 -2.92 -11.10
CA LEU A 83 -2.57 -3.69 -10.38
C LEU A 83 -1.66 -4.45 -11.35
N ASP A 84 -0.37 -4.32 -11.11
CA ASP A 84 0.66 -5.15 -11.70
C ASP A 84 1.22 -6.05 -10.59
N THR A 85 0.87 -7.33 -10.64
CA THR A 85 1.20 -8.27 -9.56
C THR A 85 2.71 -8.49 -9.42
N ASP A 86 3.46 -8.47 -10.52
CA ASP A 86 4.90 -8.65 -10.48
C ASP A 86 5.58 -7.43 -9.88
N ALA A 87 5.12 -6.23 -10.27
CA ALA A 87 5.58 -4.99 -9.70
C ALA A 87 5.24 -4.87 -8.19
N ASP A 88 4.04 -5.26 -7.77
CA ASP A 88 3.62 -5.24 -6.35
C ASP A 88 4.46 -6.20 -5.50
N ASN A 89 4.72 -7.41 -6.02
CA ASN A 89 5.60 -8.39 -5.39
C ASN A 89 7.04 -7.87 -5.29
N TYR A 90 7.54 -7.23 -6.35
CA TYR A 90 8.88 -6.64 -6.36
C TYR A 90 9.00 -5.49 -5.35
N CYS A 91 8.03 -4.58 -5.29
CA CYS A 91 7.97 -3.52 -4.29
C CYS A 91 7.95 -4.08 -2.87
N THR A 92 7.21 -5.17 -2.66
CA THR A 92 7.15 -5.86 -1.35
C THR A 92 8.51 -6.48 -0.99
N ALA A 93 9.22 -7.07 -1.94
CA ALA A 93 10.56 -7.60 -1.71
C ALA A 93 11.56 -6.48 -1.36
N LEU A 94 11.55 -5.39 -2.14
CA LEU A 94 12.43 -4.24 -1.91
C LEU A 94 12.27 -3.61 -0.52
N ILE A 95 11.02 -3.40 -0.07
CA ILE A 95 10.78 -2.75 1.21
C ILE A 95 11.15 -3.64 2.40
N ASN A 96 11.17 -4.95 2.19
CA ASN A 96 11.57 -5.93 3.19
C ASN A 96 13.06 -6.25 3.18
N ASP A 97 13.78 -5.80 2.16
CA ASP A 97 15.23 -5.97 2.11
C ASP A 97 15.92 -5.15 3.21
N SER A 98 16.58 -5.84 4.12
CA SER A 98 17.26 -5.21 5.25
C SER A 98 18.48 -4.42 4.86
N GLU A 99 19.12 -4.72 3.73
CA GLU A 99 20.30 -4.02 3.25
C GLU A 99 19.96 -2.65 2.67
N LEU A 100 18.75 -2.50 2.14
CA LEU A 100 18.26 -1.23 1.61
C LEU A 100 17.72 -0.28 2.68
N MET A 101 17.51 -0.75 3.90
CA MET A 101 16.92 0.05 4.97
C MET A 101 17.99 0.69 5.86
N PRO A 102 17.81 1.96 6.27
CA PRO A 102 18.79 2.70 7.06
C PRO A 102 19.00 2.12 8.46
N CYS A 103 18.02 1.38 8.99
CA CYS A 103 18.12 0.67 10.26
C CYS A 103 17.05 -0.43 10.38
N LYS A 104 17.22 -1.31 11.37
CA LYS A 104 16.34 -2.48 11.59
C LYS A 104 14.85 -2.11 11.74
N ASN A 105 14.56 -0.99 12.38
CA ASN A 105 13.20 -0.54 12.69
C ASN A 105 12.66 0.47 11.67
N ALA A 106 13.41 0.77 10.61
CA ALA A 106 12.95 1.67 9.56
C ALA A 106 11.69 1.12 8.89
N GLN A 107 10.75 2.00 8.65
CA GLN A 107 9.55 1.74 7.89
C GLN A 107 9.57 2.59 6.63
N GLY A 108 8.90 2.11 5.60
CA GLY A 108 8.80 2.82 4.34
C GLY A 108 7.48 2.54 3.65
N ALA A 109 7.24 3.24 2.55
CA ALA A 109 6.14 2.98 1.65
C ALA A 109 6.59 3.20 0.21
N ILE A 110 6.00 2.47 -0.72
CA ILE A 110 6.26 2.56 -2.15
C ILE A 110 4.93 2.71 -2.88
N VAL A 111 4.86 3.66 -3.79
CA VAL A 111 3.79 3.77 -4.80
C VAL A 111 4.43 3.76 -6.17
N LEU A 112 4.04 2.82 -7.00
CA LEU A 112 4.50 2.75 -8.39
C LEU A 112 3.40 3.23 -9.33
N LEU A 113 3.71 4.25 -10.12
CA LEU A 113 2.82 4.78 -11.16
C LEU A 113 3.30 4.35 -12.55
N ARG A 114 2.35 4.09 -13.44
CA ARG A 114 2.63 4.00 -14.88
C ARG A 114 2.75 5.39 -15.49
N SER A 115 3.21 5.45 -16.73
CA SER A 115 3.37 6.70 -17.46
C SER A 115 2.04 7.46 -17.70
N ASP A 116 0.91 6.76 -17.67
CA ASP A 116 -0.43 7.34 -17.77
C ASP A 116 -0.98 7.83 -16.42
N GLY A 117 -0.20 7.72 -15.33
CA GLY A 117 -0.57 8.11 -13.98
C GLY A 117 -1.37 7.05 -13.22
N SER A 118 -1.70 5.90 -13.82
CA SER A 118 -2.37 4.82 -13.10
C SER A 118 -1.45 4.14 -12.10
N ILE A 119 -2.02 3.66 -10.99
CA ILE A 119 -1.26 3.04 -9.90
C ILE A 119 -1.06 1.56 -10.22
N ALA A 120 0.20 1.14 -10.40
CA ALA A 120 0.57 -0.24 -10.66
C ALA A 120 0.82 -1.05 -9.38
N ALA A 121 1.36 -0.43 -8.33
CA ALA A 121 1.63 -1.08 -7.05
C ALA A 121 1.53 -0.10 -5.88
N ILE A 122 1.14 -0.60 -4.72
CA ILE A 122 1.18 0.11 -3.43
C ILE A 122 1.69 -0.83 -2.35
N ASN A 123 2.79 -0.47 -1.71
CA ASN A 123 3.23 -1.10 -0.48
C ASN A 123 3.32 -0.03 0.63
N GLY A 124 2.59 -0.23 1.72
CA GLY A 124 2.44 0.75 2.80
C GLY A 124 3.24 0.44 4.06
N GLY A 125 4.11 -0.58 4.04
CA GLY A 125 4.88 -0.93 5.23
C GLY A 125 5.84 -2.09 5.04
N ARG A 126 6.78 -2.19 5.96
CA ARG A 126 7.76 -3.27 6.07
C ARG A 126 7.31 -4.29 7.12
N GLY A 127 7.65 -5.55 6.90
CA GLY A 127 7.35 -6.66 7.80
C GLY A 127 6.13 -7.46 7.36
N GLU A 128 5.55 -8.20 8.29
CA GLU A 128 4.39 -9.01 8.02
C GLU A 128 3.16 -8.14 7.76
N TYR A 129 2.51 -8.39 6.62
CA TYR A 129 1.27 -7.71 6.26
C TYR A 129 0.09 -8.29 7.03
N THR A 130 -0.69 -7.43 7.65
CA THR A 130 -1.99 -7.76 8.23
C THR A 130 -3.07 -6.98 7.49
N ARG A 131 -4.18 -7.65 7.18
CA ARG A 131 -5.29 -7.07 6.43
C ARG A 131 -5.79 -5.77 7.10
N PHE A 132 -5.98 -4.72 6.29
CA PHE A 132 -6.38 -3.37 6.72
C PHE A 132 -5.45 -2.74 7.77
N CYS A 133 -4.19 -3.17 7.84
CA CYS A 133 -3.20 -2.49 8.67
C CYS A 133 -2.89 -1.09 8.13
N PHE A 134 -2.20 -0.30 8.94
CA PHE A 134 -1.86 1.08 8.59
C PHE A 134 -1.02 1.16 7.32
N ASN A 135 -1.61 1.72 6.27
CA ASN A 135 -0.97 1.91 4.97
C ASN A 135 -0.28 3.28 4.92
N ARG A 136 1.04 3.30 5.08
CA ARG A 136 1.83 4.56 5.09
C ARG A 136 1.79 5.30 3.76
N ALA A 137 1.59 4.59 2.65
CA ALA A 137 1.48 5.21 1.33
C ALA A 137 0.20 6.05 1.18
N VAL A 138 -0.85 5.74 1.96
CA VAL A 138 -2.19 6.34 1.84
C VAL A 138 -2.57 7.16 3.06
N ASN A 139 -2.22 6.67 4.28
CA ASN A 139 -2.73 7.22 5.52
C ASN A 139 -1.70 8.03 6.31
N ALA A 140 -0.40 7.99 5.94
CA ALA A 140 0.62 8.76 6.64
C ALA A 140 0.67 10.19 6.12
N GLU A 141 0.34 11.14 6.97
CA GLU A 141 0.56 12.56 6.72
C GLU A 141 1.97 12.95 7.18
N ARG A 142 2.81 13.36 6.24
CA ARG A 142 4.20 13.74 6.48
C ARG A 142 4.56 15.02 5.75
N GLN A 143 5.43 15.81 6.34
CA GLN A 143 6.00 16.98 5.67
C GLN A 143 6.87 16.50 4.49
N PRO A 144 6.61 17.00 3.27
CA PRO A 144 7.36 16.58 2.09
C PRO A 144 8.80 17.13 2.07
N GLY A 145 9.09 18.16 2.86
CA GLY A 145 10.38 18.84 2.82
C GLY A 145 10.70 19.34 1.41
N SER A 146 11.94 19.23 1.01
CA SER A 146 12.40 19.68 -0.31
C SER A 146 11.79 18.94 -1.50
N LEU A 147 11.16 17.79 -1.29
CA LEU A 147 10.45 17.06 -2.35
C LEU A 147 9.26 17.84 -2.92
N ILE A 148 8.77 18.87 -2.22
CA ILE A 148 7.70 19.73 -2.71
C ILE A 148 8.20 20.77 -3.75
N LYS A 149 9.51 21.06 -3.80
CA LYS A 149 10.07 22.12 -4.68
C LYS A 149 9.70 21.94 -6.15
N PRO A 150 9.79 20.76 -6.76
CA PRO A 150 9.38 20.57 -8.15
C PRO A 150 7.95 21.06 -8.41
N ILE A 151 7.01 20.78 -7.50
CA ILE A 151 5.60 21.10 -7.65
C ILE A 151 5.30 22.57 -7.33
N LEU A 152 5.78 23.08 -6.19
CA LEU A 152 5.43 24.43 -5.73
C LEU A 152 6.33 25.53 -6.28
N CYS A 153 7.57 25.22 -6.68
CA CYS A 153 8.51 26.23 -7.14
C CYS A 153 8.78 26.12 -8.65
N TYR A 154 9.20 24.95 -9.12
CA TYR A 154 9.70 24.78 -10.48
C TYR A 154 8.58 24.66 -11.51
N ALA A 155 7.53 23.90 -11.26
CA ALA A 155 6.40 23.77 -12.16
C ALA A 155 5.71 25.13 -12.41
N PRO A 156 5.38 25.94 -11.39
CA PRO A 156 4.86 27.31 -11.62
C PRO A 156 5.85 28.24 -12.32
N ALA A 157 7.17 28.12 -12.07
CA ALA A 157 8.15 28.92 -12.76
C ALA A 157 8.18 28.61 -14.27
N VAL A 158 8.07 27.37 -14.65
CA VAL A 158 7.99 26.93 -16.04
C VAL A 158 6.65 27.34 -16.67
N GLU A 159 5.54 27.01 -16.03
CA GLU A 159 4.19 27.19 -16.58
C GLU A 159 3.77 28.66 -16.64
N LEU A 160 3.98 29.40 -15.57
CA LEU A 160 3.45 30.78 -15.45
C LEU A 160 4.45 31.85 -15.87
N ARG A 161 5.74 31.55 -15.86
CA ARG A 161 6.79 32.53 -16.20
C ARG A 161 7.62 32.20 -17.43
N GLY A 162 7.31 31.07 -18.09
CA GLY A 162 8.07 30.60 -19.26
C GLY A 162 9.54 30.30 -18.95
N SER A 163 9.85 29.99 -17.68
CA SER A 163 11.22 29.62 -17.31
C SER A 163 11.59 28.26 -17.89
N THR A 164 12.87 28.09 -18.18
CA THR A 164 13.42 26.81 -18.66
C THR A 164 14.49 26.30 -17.71
N ALA A 165 14.94 25.07 -17.91
CA ALA A 165 16.05 24.51 -17.13
C ALA A 165 17.34 25.37 -17.22
N ALA A 166 17.50 26.16 -18.28
CA ALA A 166 18.63 27.07 -18.51
C ALA A 166 18.41 28.46 -17.92
N SER A 167 17.18 28.83 -17.54
CA SER A 167 16.90 30.13 -16.89
C SER A 167 17.72 30.27 -15.61
N THR A 168 18.26 31.46 -15.37
CA THR A 168 19.12 31.71 -14.22
C THR A 168 18.35 32.29 -13.05
N VAL A 169 18.76 31.90 -11.86
CA VAL A 169 18.33 32.44 -10.57
C VAL A 169 19.55 32.87 -9.78
N ASP A 170 19.36 33.82 -8.89
CA ASP A 170 20.42 34.30 -8.02
C ASP A 170 20.31 33.66 -6.65
N ASP A 171 21.25 32.77 -6.35
CA ASP A 171 21.42 32.08 -5.06
C ASP A 171 22.40 32.91 -4.18
N SER A 172 21.98 34.11 -3.83
CA SER A 172 22.69 35.00 -2.88
C SER A 172 21.88 35.16 -1.61
N PRO A 173 22.52 35.49 -0.46
CA PRO A 173 21.80 35.84 0.76
C PRO A 173 20.78 36.94 0.53
N ARG A 174 19.55 36.75 0.92
CA ARG A 174 18.44 37.72 0.79
C ARG A 174 17.62 37.82 2.06
N SER A 175 17.01 38.98 2.25
CA SER A 175 16.04 39.21 3.30
C SER A 175 14.71 39.68 2.72
N PHE A 176 13.61 39.17 3.25
CA PHE A 176 12.24 39.49 2.84
C PHE A 176 11.47 39.89 4.10
N ASP A 177 11.20 41.15 4.28
CA ASP A 177 10.40 41.66 5.42
C ASP A 177 10.84 41.11 6.79
N GLY A 178 12.16 41.05 7.04
CA GLY A 178 12.74 40.54 8.29
C GLY A 178 12.99 39.04 8.30
N TYR A 179 12.53 38.28 7.29
CA TYR A 179 12.84 36.87 7.10
C TYR A 179 14.04 36.69 6.18
N SER A 180 15.09 36.04 6.66
CA SER A 180 16.30 35.75 5.90
C SER A 180 16.52 34.26 5.75
N PRO A 181 16.02 33.64 4.66
CA PRO A 181 16.21 32.21 4.44
C PRO A 181 17.69 31.89 4.24
N ARG A 182 18.11 30.73 4.70
CA ARG A 182 19.48 30.23 4.56
C ARG A 182 19.51 28.93 3.77
N ASN A 183 20.53 28.78 2.95
CA ASN A 183 20.82 27.51 2.32
C ASN A 183 21.34 26.49 3.35
N SER A 184 21.13 25.20 3.07
CA SER A 184 21.74 24.14 3.86
C SER A 184 23.27 24.26 3.85
N GLY A 185 23.87 24.37 5.03
CA GLY A 185 25.32 24.56 5.18
C GLY A 185 25.82 25.97 4.89
N ASP A 186 24.94 26.99 4.83
CA ASP A 186 25.25 28.41 4.64
C ASP A 186 26.15 28.72 3.40
N LYS A 187 26.06 27.86 2.38
CA LYS A 187 26.80 28.03 1.11
C LYS A 187 25.89 28.59 0.03
N TYR A 188 26.39 29.60 -0.64
CA TYR A 188 25.71 30.29 -1.75
C TYR A 188 26.54 30.21 -3.03
N MET A 189 25.86 30.03 -4.17
CA MET A 189 26.49 29.80 -5.47
C MET A 189 26.33 30.99 -6.43
N GLY A 190 25.64 32.06 -6.03
CA GLY A 190 25.38 33.23 -6.87
C GLY A 190 24.46 32.89 -8.04
N LYS A 191 24.75 33.40 -9.23
CA LYS A 191 23.93 33.12 -10.42
C LYS A 191 24.12 31.69 -10.90
N ILE A 192 23.04 30.87 -10.81
CA ILE A 192 22.99 29.49 -11.24
C ILE A 192 21.76 29.22 -12.10
N THR A 193 21.77 28.13 -12.86
CA THR A 193 20.60 27.72 -13.63
C THR A 193 19.56 27.06 -12.74
N LEU A 194 18.27 27.07 -13.16
CA LEU A 194 17.21 26.32 -12.47
C LEU A 194 17.54 24.82 -12.34
N ARG A 195 18.18 24.24 -13.37
CA ARG A 195 18.67 22.86 -13.30
C ARG A 195 19.65 22.65 -12.12
N THR A 196 20.61 23.54 -11.98
CA THR A 196 21.62 23.50 -10.91
C THR A 196 20.96 23.72 -9.56
N ALA A 197 20.03 24.68 -9.46
CA ALA A 197 19.31 25.00 -8.23
C ALA A 197 18.42 23.84 -7.73
N LEU A 198 17.89 23.01 -8.64
CA LEU A 198 17.13 21.81 -8.25
C LEU A 198 18.05 20.67 -7.82
N ALA A 199 19.24 20.56 -8.41
CA ALA A 199 20.16 19.45 -8.17
C ALA A 199 21.01 19.62 -6.91
N LYS A 200 21.07 20.83 -6.34
CA LYS A 200 21.88 21.19 -5.16
C LYS A 200 21.01 21.59 -3.98
#